data_2eba73a3eafb36408230202bfb659298
#
_entry.id   2eba73a3eafb36408230202bfb659298
#
_cell.length_a   1.000
_cell.length_b   1.000
_cell.length_c   1.000
_cell.angle_alpha   90.00
_cell.angle_beta   90.00
_cell.angle_gamma   90.00
#
_symmetry.space_group_name_H-M   'P 1'
#
loop_
_entity.id
_entity.type
_entity.pdbx_description
1 polymer ?
#
loop_
_entity_poly.entity_id
_entity_poly.type
_entity_poly.pdbx_seq_one_letter_code
_entity_poly.pdbx_strand_id
1 'polypeptide(L)'
;MKTAELVCIVCPASCNLKVYLEDNDLKIEGASCPRGVEFAKNEVMNPVRYVMSVVKVRGGDMPTVSVITRKPVPKDCIWRIMEALANVELEAPVEIGDIVLRDICGTDIVATRRVKKL
;
A
#
# COMPACT_ATOMS: atom_id res chain seq x y z
N MET A 1 20.28 20.58 0.85
CA MET A 1 19.05 20.71 0.02
C MET A 1 18.80 19.43 -0.73
N LYS A 2 17.61 18.87 -0.56
CA LYS A 2 17.18 17.68 -1.30
C LYS A 2 16.15 18.10 -2.35
N THR A 3 16.29 17.57 -3.56
CA THR A 3 15.34 17.79 -4.64
C THR A 3 14.82 16.46 -5.14
N ALA A 4 13.55 16.41 -5.51
CA ALA A 4 12.94 15.23 -6.10
C ALA A 4 11.98 15.65 -7.21
N GLU A 5 11.90 14.85 -8.26
CA GLU A 5 10.94 15.02 -9.33
C GLU A 5 9.91 13.90 -9.24
N LEU A 6 8.63 14.28 -9.26
CA LEU A 6 7.50 13.35 -9.13
C LEU A 6 6.48 13.62 -10.22
N VAL A 7 5.72 12.60 -10.58
CA VAL A 7 4.53 12.75 -11.43
C VAL A 7 3.31 12.55 -10.55
N CYS A 8 2.40 13.52 -10.56
CA CYS A 8 1.17 13.44 -9.77
C CYS A 8 0.25 12.36 -10.34
N ILE A 9 -0.15 11.42 -9.51
CA ILE A 9 -1.03 10.30 -9.88
C ILE A 9 -2.47 10.47 -9.36
N VAL A 10 -2.75 11.59 -8.71
CA VAL A 10 -4.07 11.82 -8.06
C VAL A 10 -5.16 12.08 -9.10
N CYS A 11 -4.81 12.69 -10.23
CA CYS A 11 -5.77 12.97 -11.30
C CYS A 11 -5.13 12.69 -12.68
N PRO A 12 -5.95 12.60 -13.76
CA PRO A 12 -5.45 12.30 -15.11
C PRO A 12 -4.51 13.35 -15.70
N ALA A 13 -4.40 14.54 -15.11
CA ALA A 13 -3.53 15.60 -15.61
C ALA A 13 -2.04 15.25 -15.58
N SER A 14 -1.64 14.32 -14.72
CA SER A 14 -0.25 13.81 -14.61
C SER A 14 0.78 14.93 -14.50
N CYS A 15 0.55 15.88 -13.60
CA CYS A 15 1.43 17.03 -13.41
C CYS A 15 2.83 16.59 -12.99
N ASN A 16 3.84 17.16 -13.62
CA ASN A 16 5.22 16.99 -13.19
C ASN A 16 5.48 17.90 -11.98
N LEU A 17 5.90 17.32 -10.88
CA LEU A 17 6.12 18.01 -9.63
C LEU A 17 7.61 18.07 -9.31
N LYS A 18 8.08 19.26 -8.93
CA LYS A 18 9.42 19.43 -8.38
C LYS A 18 9.30 19.76 -6.91
N VAL A 19 9.99 19.00 -6.10
CA VAL A 19 9.96 19.13 -4.63
C VAL A 19 11.36 19.52 -4.16
N TYR A 20 11.43 20.60 -3.42
CA TYR A 20 12.67 21.09 -2.80
C TYR A 20 12.52 21.00 -1.29
N LEU A 21 13.42 20.27 -0.63
CA LEU A 21 13.46 20.17 0.81
C LEU A 21 14.72 20.86 1.33
N GLU A 22 14.55 21.91 2.12
CA GLU A 22 15.62 22.67 2.73
C GLU A 22 15.24 23.06 4.16
N ASP A 23 16.08 22.68 5.14
CA ASP A 23 15.90 23.01 6.56
C ASP A 23 14.47 22.80 7.10
N ASN A 24 13.84 21.67 6.76
CA ASN A 24 12.47 21.33 7.09
C ASN A 24 11.39 22.14 6.34
N ASP A 25 11.80 23.05 5.44
CA ASP A 25 10.87 23.73 4.56
C ASP A 25 10.68 22.91 3.28
N LEU A 26 9.43 22.70 2.92
CA LEU A 26 9.08 21.96 1.70
C LEU A 26 8.46 22.91 0.68
N LYS A 27 9.09 23.02 -0.49
CA LYS A 27 8.57 23.81 -1.59
C LYS A 27 8.22 22.89 -2.76
N ILE A 28 7.01 23.03 -3.28
CA ILE A 28 6.51 22.20 -4.37
C ILE A 28 6.12 23.08 -5.56
N GLU A 29 6.66 22.75 -6.72
CA GLU A 29 6.36 23.45 -7.98
C GLU A 29 5.69 22.48 -8.97
N GLY A 30 4.84 23.02 -9.83
CA GLY A 30 4.18 22.28 -10.91
C GLY A 30 2.84 21.66 -10.53
N ALA A 31 2.39 21.79 -9.30
CA ALA A 31 1.09 21.31 -8.89
C ALA A 31 -0.03 22.22 -9.38
N SER A 32 -0.99 21.68 -10.12
CA SER A 32 -2.15 22.43 -10.61
C SER A 32 -3.33 22.43 -9.63
N CYS A 33 -3.25 21.66 -8.53
CA CYS A 33 -4.30 21.59 -7.52
C CYS A 33 -3.71 21.24 -6.14
N PRO A 34 -4.45 21.54 -5.04
CA PRO A 34 -4.00 21.21 -3.68
C PRO A 34 -3.72 19.73 -3.46
N ARG A 35 -4.42 18.84 -4.18
CA ARG A 35 -4.19 17.39 -4.07
C ARG A 35 -2.80 16.97 -4.55
N GLY A 36 -2.30 17.64 -5.59
CA GLY A 36 -0.93 17.40 -6.08
C GLY A 36 0.12 17.82 -5.05
N VAL A 37 -0.10 18.92 -4.36
CA VAL A 37 0.76 19.40 -3.28
C VAL A 37 0.78 18.38 -2.13
N GLU A 38 -0.37 17.90 -1.72
CA GLU A 38 -0.49 16.90 -0.65
C GLU A 38 0.18 15.58 -1.03
N PHE A 39 -0.02 15.13 -2.27
CA PHE A 39 0.64 13.93 -2.79
C PHE A 39 2.16 14.05 -2.73
N ALA A 40 2.72 15.15 -3.23
CA ALA A 40 4.17 15.36 -3.23
C ALA A 40 4.73 15.42 -1.81
N LYS A 41 4.02 16.08 -0.90
CA LYS A 41 4.41 16.17 0.50
C LYS A 41 4.47 14.80 1.16
N ASN A 42 3.44 13.98 0.98
CA ASN A 42 3.38 12.63 1.54
C ASN A 42 4.47 11.73 0.95
N GLU A 43 4.73 11.83 -0.35
CA GLU A 43 5.71 11.02 -1.05
C GLU A 43 7.14 11.26 -0.55
N VAL A 44 7.46 12.52 -0.24
CA VAL A 44 8.80 12.91 0.20
C VAL A 44 8.99 12.76 1.71
N MET A 45 7.98 13.16 2.50
CA MET A 45 8.08 13.19 3.96
C MET A 45 7.70 11.87 4.62
N ASN A 46 6.66 11.23 4.12
CA ASN A 46 6.13 9.99 4.71
C ASN A 46 5.45 9.15 3.63
N PRO A 47 6.22 8.51 2.75
CA PRO A 47 5.64 7.70 1.69
C PRO A 47 4.89 6.49 2.28
N VAL A 48 3.64 6.33 1.87
CA VAL A 48 2.79 5.22 2.27
C VAL A 48 2.27 4.47 1.05
N ARG A 49 2.05 3.17 1.21
CA ARG A 49 1.58 2.29 0.13
C ARG A 49 0.59 1.27 0.67
N TYR A 50 -0.39 0.92 -0.16
CA TYR A 50 -1.15 -0.30 0.06
C TYR A 50 -0.30 -1.48 -0.38
N VAL A 51 -0.27 -2.53 0.42
CA VAL A 51 0.42 -3.77 0.07
C VAL A 51 -0.62 -4.80 -0.35
N MET A 52 -0.48 -5.30 -1.56
CA MET A 52 -1.31 -6.37 -2.12
C MET A 52 -0.44 -7.59 -2.38
N SER A 53 -0.92 -8.77 -2.05
CA SER A 53 -0.18 -10.00 -2.24
C SER A 53 -1.14 -11.18 -2.34
N VAL A 54 -0.61 -12.39 -2.30
CA VAL A 54 -1.40 -13.61 -2.24
C VAL A 54 -0.84 -14.50 -1.13
N VAL A 55 -1.72 -15.30 -0.51
CA VAL A 55 -1.33 -16.30 0.47
C VAL A 55 -1.90 -17.66 0.05
N LYS A 56 -1.27 -18.73 0.51
CA LYS A 56 -1.69 -20.09 0.20
C LYS A 56 -2.99 -20.43 0.93
N VAL A 57 -3.86 -21.17 0.25
CA VAL A 57 -5.10 -21.68 0.81
C VAL A 57 -5.14 -23.21 0.65
N ARG A 58 -5.46 -23.88 1.75
CA ARG A 58 -5.59 -25.34 1.81
C ARG A 58 -7.05 -25.73 1.67
N GLY A 59 -7.33 -26.76 0.86
CA GLY A 59 -8.70 -27.30 0.73
C GLY A 59 -9.69 -26.38 0.04
N GLY A 60 -9.22 -25.38 -0.71
CA GLY A 60 -10.07 -24.44 -1.44
C GLY A 60 -10.17 -24.79 -2.92
N ASP A 61 -11.15 -24.19 -3.59
CA ASP A 61 -11.32 -24.26 -5.04
C ASP A 61 -10.21 -23.47 -5.78
N MET A 62 -9.49 -22.64 -5.04
CA MET A 62 -8.32 -21.92 -5.53
C MET A 62 -7.12 -22.20 -4.61
N PRO A 63 -5.89 -22.32 -5.15
CA PRO A 63 -4.71 -22.61 -4.32
C PRO A 63 -4.21 -21.38 -3.55
N THR A 64 -4.63 -20.18 -3.93
CA THR A 64 -4.23 -18.93 -3.31
C THR A 64 -5.42 -17.98 -3.20
N VAL A 65 -5.28 -16.98 -2.33
CA VAL A 65 -6.25 -15.89 -2.21
C VAL A 65 -5.50 -14.56 -2.18
N SER A 66 -6.05 -13.56 -2.87
CA SER A 66 -5.51 -12.21 -2.85
C SER A 66 -5.80 -11.52 -1.53
N VAL A 67 -4.85 -10.75 -1.04
CA VAL A 67 -4.94 -10.00 0.21
C VAL A 67 -4.47 -8.58 0.02
N ILE A 68 -4.94 -7.66 0.87
CA ILE A 68 -4.55 -6.26 0.84
C ILE A 68 -4.49 -5.72 2.27
N THR A 69 -3.60 -4.76 2.50
CA THR A 69 -3.61 -3.99 3.75
C THR A 69 -4.86 -3.11 3.79
N ARG A 70 -5.52 -3.07 4.94
CA ARG A 70 -6.75 -2.26 5.12
C ARG A 70 -6.47 -0.77 5.01
N LYS A 71 -5.28 -0.35 5.45
CA LYS A 71 -4.81 1.04 5.40
C LYS A 71 -3.45 1.09 4.72
N PRO A 72 -3.08 2.23 4.11
CA PRO A 72 -1.71 2.38 3.61
C PRO A 72 -0.71 2.30 4.75
N VAL A 73 0.44 1.70 4.46
CA VAL A 73 1.53 1.52 5.43
C VAL A 73 2.77 2.24 4.96
N PRO A 74 3.68 2.62 5.87
CA PRO A 74 4.96 3.19 5.47
C PRO A 74 5.69 2.27 4.49
N LYS A 75 6.36 2.86 3.52
CA LYS A 75 7.07 2.12 2.47
C LYS A 75 8.06 1.11 3.05
N ASP A 76 8.68 1.42 4.18
CA ASP A 76 9.62 0.54 4.86
C ASP A 76 8.98 -0.73 5.42
N CYS A 77 7.67 -0.73 5.61
CA CYS A 77 6.93 -1.90 6.09
C CYS A 77 6.63 -2.94 5.02
N ILE A 78 6.80 -2.64 3.75
CA ILE A 78 6.46 -3.55 2.64
C ILE A 78 7.17 -4.90 2.80
N TRP A 79 8.47 -4.88 3.03
CA TRP A 79 9.27 -6.10 3.19
C TRP A 79 8.85 -6.92 4.41
N ARG A 80 8.56 -6.25 5.51
CA ARG A 80 8.10 -6.89 6.73
C ARG A 80 6.76 -7.60 6.52
N ILE A 81 5.84 -6.95 5.81
CA ILE A 81 4.54 -7.54 5.47
C ILE A 81 4.71 -8.73 4.53
N MET A 82 5.54 -8.60 3.49
CA MET A 82 5.78 -9.68 2.53
C MET A 82 6.41 -10.90 3.22
N GLU A 83 7.36 -10.68 4.12
CA GLU A 83 7.97 -11.76 4.90
C GLU A 83 6.96 -12.45 5.81
N ALA A 84 6.11 -11.69 6.48
CA ALA A 84 5.04 -12.24 7.32
C ALA A 84 4.05 -13.06 6.49
N LEU A 85 3.64 -12.57 5.33
CA LEU A 85 2.70 -13.26 4.43
C LEU A 85 3.28 -14.54 3.82
N ALA A 86 4.59 -14.60 3.61
CA ALA A 86 5.25 -15.79 3.07
C ALA A 86 5.08 -17.02 3.98
N ASN A 87 4.86 -16.81 5.27
CA ASN A 87 4.67 -17.88 6.26
C ASN A 87 3.19 -18.16 6.57
N VAL A 88 2.26 -17.47 5.91
CA VAL A 88 0.83 -17.63 6.15
C VAL A 88 0.25 -18.68 5.21
N GLU A 89 -0.54 -19.59 5.79
CA GLU A 89 -1.32 -20.56 5.06
C GLU A 89 -2.72 -20.60 5.68
N LEU A 90 -3.74 -20.43 4.86
CA LEU A 90 -5.13 -20.38 5.29
C LEU A 90 -5.84 -21.68 4.95
N GLU A 91 -6.91 -22.01 5.71
CA GLU A 91 -7.82 -23.09 5.38
C GLU A 91 -9.10 -22.52 4.78
N ALA A 92 -9.57 -23.14 3.69
CA ALA A 92 -10.84 -22.77 3.10
C ALA A 92 -12.00 -23.16 4.04
N PRO A 93 -13.14 -22.45 4.04
CA PRO A 93 -13.44 -21.32 3.15
C PRO A 93 -12.82 -19.99 3.63
N VAL A 94 -12.58 -19.08 2.67
CA VAL A 94 -12.14 -17.72 2.94
C VAL A 94 -13.16 -16.77 2.33
N GLU A 95 -13.63 -15.81 3.12
CA GLU A 95 -14.57 -14.80 2.67
C GLU A 95 -13.87 -13.45 2.44
N ILE A 96 -14.49 -12.61 1.61
CA ILE A 96 -13.99 -11.25 1.39
C ILE A 96 -14.02 -10.48 2.71
N GLY A 97 -12.92 -9.86 3.08
CA GLY A 97 -12.80 -9.10 4.32
C GLY A 97 -12.31 -9.93 5.51
N ASP A 98 -12.11 -11.23 5.34
CA ASP A 98 -11.53 -12.06 6.42
C ASP A 98 -10.12 -11.57 6.76
N ILE A 99 -9.85 -11.43 8.05
CA ILE A 99 -8.55 -10.95 8.54
C ILE A 99 -7.54 -12.09 8.44
N VAL A 100 -6.48 -11.84 7.67
CA VAL A 100 -5.38 -12.79 7.44
C VAL A 100 -4.26 -12.58 8.46
N LEU A 101 -3.87 -11.33 8.68
CA LEU A 101 -2.91 -10.92 9.69
C LEU A 101 -3.44 -9.69 10.43
N ARG A 102 -3.20 -9.64 11.74
CA ARG A 102 -3.61 -8.52 12.59
C ARG A 102 -2.40 -7.74 13.09
N ASP A 103 -2.62 -6.44 13.31
CA ASP A 103 -1.64 -5.54 13.93
C ASP A 103 -0.25 -5.59 13.30
N ILE A 104 -0.19 -5.53 11.98
CA ILE A 104 1.07 -5.43 11.29
C ILE A 104 1.23 -4.01 10.74
N CYS A 105 2.28 -3.31 11.14
CA CYS A 105 2.55 -1.92 10.74
C CYS A 105 1.33 -0.98 10.93
N GLY A 106 0.56 -1.18 11.99
CA GLY A 106 -0.60 -0.35 12.31
C GLY A 106 -1.86 -0.64 11.51
N THR A 107 -1.90 -1.75 10.76
CA THR A 107 -3.07 -2.15 9.97
C THR A 107 -3.28 -3.66 10.04
N ASP A 108 -4.42 -4.10 9.52
CA ASP A 108 -4.72 -5.52 9.31
C ASP A 108 -4.61 -5.84 7.83
N ILE A 109 -4.32 -7.10 7.53
CA ILE A 109 -4.33 -7.62 6.17
C ILE A 109 -5.57 -8.48 5.99
N VAL A 110 -6.37 -8.19 4.97
CA VAL A 110 -7.66 -8.82 4.74
C VAL A 110 -7.73 -9.45 3.35
N ALA A 111 -8.55 -10.50 3.22
CA ALA A 111 -8.79 -11.15 1.94
C ALA A 111 -9.65 -10.25 1.04
N THR A 112 -9.28 -10.17 -0.24
CA THR A 112 -10.02 -9.40 -1.23
C THR A 112 -10.87 -10.26 -2.14
N ARG A 113 -10.81 -11.58 -1.96
CA ARG A 113 -11.49 -12.55 -2.80
C ARG A 113 -12.06 -13.68 -1.94
N ARG A 114 -13.10 -14.30 -2.44
CA ARG A 114 -13.71 -15.46 -1.81
C ARG A 114 -13.08 -16.75 -2.36
N VAL A 115 -12.73 -17.67 -1.45
CA VAL A 115 -12.29 -19.02 -1.81
C VAL A 115 -13.24 -20.01 -1.16
N LYS A 116 -13.89 -20.82 -1.96
CA LYS A 116 -14.83 -21.83 -1.47
C LYS A 116 -14.09 -23.09 -1.04
N LYS A 117 -14.64 -23.78 -0.06
CA LYS A 117 -14.13 -25.09 0.35
C LYS A 117 -14.48 -26.13 -0.73
N LEU A 118 -13.52 -26.96 -1.07
CA LEU A 118 -13.73 -28.12 -1.93
C LEU A 118 -14.52 -29.24 -1.23
#